data_4238ab8a7636916d7ff8bdcc83829427
#
_entry.id   4238ab8a7636916d7ff8bdcc83829427
#
_cell.length_a   1.000
_cell.length_b   1.000
_cell.length_c   1.000
_cell.angle_alpha   90.00
_cell.angle_beta   90.00
_cell.angle_gamma   90.00
#
_symmetry.space_group_name_H-M   'P 1'
#
loop_
_entity.id
_entity.type
_entity.pdbx_description
1 polymer ?
#
loop_
_entity_poly.entity_id
_entity_poly.type
_entity_poly.pdbx_seq_one_letter_code
_entity_poly.pdbx_strand_id
1 'polypeptide(L)'
;MPRAKAVLDLAAEKSGWGQPLPKGSGRGVSVQNVFGSYMAQVAEVTVSKDGDVAVKRITCAVDCGIGINPNTIEAQAQSAIVYGLTAVLYGEITLKDGRVEQSNFDNYRALRINEIPAIDIHIIDSGEAPGGMGEPGTCAVPPAITNAIFAATGVRLRKLSIDTSKLKA
;
A
#
# COMPACT_ATOMS: atom_id res chain seq x y z
N MET A 1 15.69 -2.04 15.71
CA MET A 1 15.45 -3.19 14.80
C MET A 1 16.19 -2.94 13.48
N PRO A 2 17.35 -3.55 13.25
CA PRO A 2 18.18 -3.25 12.05
C PRO A 2 17.47 -3.54 10.74
N ARG A 3 16.77 -4.68 10.63
CA ARG A 3 16.02 -5.08 9.42
C ARG A 3 14.89 -4.11 9.06
N ALA A 4 14.13 -3.61 10.05
CA ALA A 4 13.09 -2.60 9.81
C ALA A 4 13.70 -1.29 9.27
N LYS A 5 14.86 -0.88 9.78
CA LYS A 5 15.60 0.27 9.27
C LYS A 5 16.07 0.05 7.84
N ALA A 6 16.62 -1.13 7.55
CA ALA A 6 17.14 -1.46 6.22
C ALA A 6 16.05 -1.38 5.14
N VAL A 7 14.87 -1.98 5.39
CA VAL A 7 13.75 -1.87 4.43
C VAL A 7 13.23 -0.44 4.30
N LEU A 8 13.21 0.34 5.39
CA LEU A 8 12.80 1.74 5.36
C LEU A 8 13.76 2.59 4.51
N ASP A 9 15.06 2.46 4.76
CA ASP A 9 16.09 3.21 4.04
C ASP A 9 16.05 2.89 2.53
N LEU A 10 15.94 1.60 2.19
CA LEU A 10 15.87 1.16 0.79
C LEU A 10 14.61 1.68 0.09
N ALA A 11 13.45 1.58 0.74
CA ALA A 11 12.20 2.09 0.17
C ALA A 11 12.25 3.61 -0.01
N ALA A 12 12.83 4.35 0.94
CA ALA A 12 13.02 5.80 0.84
C ALA A 12 13.97 6.17 -0.31
N GLU A 13 15.10 5.48 -0.44
CA GLU A 13 16.06 5.69 -1.55
C GLU A 13 15.38 5.45 -2.91
N LYS A 14 14.77 4.29 -3.08
CA LYS A 14 14.19 3.86 -4.37
C LYS A 14 12.95 4.64 -4.78
N SER A 15 12.20 5.17 -3.81
CA SER A 15 11.03 6.03 -4.09
C SER A 15 11.39 7.48 -4.39
N GLY A 16 12.65 7.89 -4.18
CA GLY A 16 13.04 9.30 -4.22
C GLY A 16 12.39 10.12 -3.08
N TRP A 17 12.32 9.54 -1.87
CA TRP A 17 11.81 10.24 -0.68
C TRP A 17 12.53 11.57 -0.47
N GLY A 18 11.77 12.65 -0.23
CA GLY A 18 12.32 14.01 -0.08
C GLY A 18 12.42 14.79 -1.39
N GLN A 19 12.30 14.15 -2.56
CA GLN A 19 12.20 14.89 -3.82
C GLN A 19 10.85 15.60 -3.91
N PRO A 20 10.80 16.84 -4.46
CA PRO A 20 9.55 17.57 -4.60
C PRO A 20 8.57 16.85 -5.53
N LEU A 21 7.29 17.02 -5.25
CA LEU A 21 6.19 16.49 -6.06
C LEU A 21 5.33 17.64 -6.61
N PRO A 22 4.59 17.39 -7.70
CA PRO A 22 3.61 18.33 -8.20
C PRO A 22 2.54 18.66 -7.14
N LYS A 23 1.93 19.84 -7.25
CA LYS A 23 0.82 20.25 -6.38
C LYS A 23 -0.32 19.22 -6.41
N GLY A 24 -0.89 18.90 -5.26
CA GLY A 24 -1.92 17.88 -5.10
C GLY A 24 -1.39 16.46 -5.05
N SER A 25 -0.05 16.28 -5.08
CA SER A 25 0.58 14.98 -4.91
C SER A 25 1.25 14.87 -3.53
N GLY A 26 1.36 13.65 -3.03
CA GLY A 26 2.02 13.39 -1.75
C GLY A 26 2.61 11.99 -1.69
N ARG A 27 3.65 11.82 -0.87
CA ARG A 27 4.21 10.53 -0.51
C ARG A 27 3.89 10.19 0.93
N GLY A 28 3.61 8.92 1.17
CA GLY A 28 3.41 8.38 2.50
C GLY A 28 4.17 7.07 2.66
N VAL A 29 4.70 6.84 3.84
CA VAL A 29 5.50 5.66 4.14
C VAL A 29 4.86 4.85 5.27
N SER A 30 5.04 3.53 5.21
CA SER A 30 4.77 2.62 6.31
C SER A 30 5.85 1.54 6.40
N VAL A 31 6.05 1.04 7.61
CA VAL A 31 6.96 -0.10 7.89
C VAL A 31 6.20 -1.10 8.75
N GLN A 32 6.27 -2.36 8.38
CA GLN A 32 5.60 -3.46 9.08
C GLN A 32 6.57 -4.63 9.33
N ASN A 33 6.31 -5.34 10.42
CA ASN A 33 6.89 -6.65 10.70
C ASN A 33 5.75 -7.65 10.85
N VAL A 34 5.59 -8.52 9.87
CA VAL A 34 4.48 -9.48 9.80
C VAL A 34 5.02 -10.83 9.37
N PHE A 35 4.67 -11.89 10.09
CA PHE A 35 5.08 -13.28 9.82
C PHE A 35 6.61 -13.48 9.71
N GLY A 36 7.39 -12.72 10.50
CA GLY A 36 8.86 -12.78 10.46
C GLY A 36 9.51 -12.04 9.30
N SER A 37 8.73 -11.45 8.42
CA SER A 37 9.21 -10.59 7.33
C SER A 37 9.07 -9.11 7.68
N TYR A 38 10.01 -8.30 7.22
CA TYR A 38 9.99 -6.85 7.33
C TYR A 38 9.69 -6.25 5.97
N MET A 39 8.80 -5.26 5.95
CA MET A 39 8.39 -4.60 4.72
C MET A 39 8.21 -3.11 4.94
N ALA A 40 8.74 -2.30 4.03
CA ALA A 40 8.46 -0.87 3.96
C ALA A 40 7.83 -0.55 2.61
N GLN A 41 6.80 0.27 2.61
CA GLN A 41 6.15 0.75 1.40
C GLN A 41 6.09 2.27 1.39
N VAL A 42 6.47 2.87 0.27
CA VAL A 42 6.25 4.28 -0.02
C VAL A 42 5.21 4.37 -1.14
N ALA A 43 4.06 4.94 -0.81
CA ALA A 43 3.02 5.23 -1.78
C ALA A 43 3.13 6.67 -2.27
N GLU A 44 2.95 6.88 -3.57
CA GLU A 44 2.80 8.19 -4.20
C GLU A 44 1.38 8.32 -4.75
N VAL A 45 0.67 9.36 -4.31
CA VAL A 45 -0.70 9.62 -4.73
C VAL A 45 -0.84 11.02 -5.31
N THR A 46 -1.86 11.20 -6.14
CA THR A 46 -2.37 12.52 -6.55
C THR A 46 -3.83 12.62 -6.15
N VAL A 47 -4.22 13.75 -5.58
CA VAL A 47 -5.61 14.04 -5.21
C VAL A 47 -6.10 15.22 -6.05
N SER A 48 -7.21 15.01 -6.78
CA SER A 48 -7.83 16.05 -7.59
C SER A 48 -8.59 17.07 -6.72
N LYS A 49 -9.02 18.19 -7.31
CA LYS A 49 -9.88 19.18 -6.63
C LYS A 49 -11.26 18.60 -6.27
N ASP A 50 -11.70 17.59 -7.01
CA ASP A 50 -12.97 16.89 -6.78
C ASP A 50 -12.83 15.78 -5.72
N GLY A 51 -11.64 15.61 -5.16
CA GLY A 51 -11.35 14.62 -4.12
C GLY A 51 -10.95 13.24 -4.65
N ASP A 52 -10.85 13.05 -5.97
CA ASP A 52 -10.45 11.77 -6.54
C ASP A 52 -9.01 11.43 -6.23
N VAL A 53 -8.77 10.24 -5.71
CA VAL A 53 -7.45 9.74 -5.36
C VAL A 53 -6.93 8.79 -6.44
N ALA A 54 -5.80 9.14 -7.03
CA ALA A 54 -5.07 8.28 -7.95
C ALA A 54 -3.74 7.84 -7.32
N VAL A 55 -3.58 6.54 -7.09
CA VAL A 55 -2.30 5.97 -6.68
C VAL A 55 -1.42 5.86 -7.91
N LYS A 56 -0.26 6.51 -7.89
CA LYS A 56 0.64 6.58 -9.05
C LYS A 56 1.71 5.50 -9.00
N ARG A 57 2.28 5.29 -7.81
CA ARG A 57 3.37 4.35 -7.62
C ARG A 57 3.39 3.82 -6.19
N ILE A 58 3.79 2.57 -6.03
CA ILE A 58 4.18 2.00 -4.74
C ILE A 58 5.57 1.40 -4.88
N THR A 59 6.50 1.92 -4.10
CA THR A 59 7.85 1.36 -3.95
C THR A 59 7.89 0.54 -2.68
N CYS A 60 8.18 -0.73 -2.80
CA CYS A 60 8.19 -1.68 -1.70
C CYS A 60 9.58 -2.27 -1.52
N ALA A 61 10.13 -2.17 -0.32
CA ALA A 61 11.32 -2.92 0.10
C ALA A 61 10.91 -4.02 1.07
N VAL A 62 11.43 -5.24 0.85
CA VAL A 62 11.10 -6.42 1.65
C VAL A 62 12.36 -7.15 2.08
N ASP A 63 12.39 -7.59 3.33
CA ASP A 63 13.35 -8.51 3.90
C ASP A 63 12.57 -9.68 4.52
N CYS A 64 12.54 -10.80 3.81
CA CYS A 64 11.94 -12.06 4.27
C CYS A 64 12.98 -13.10 4.67
N GLY A 65 14.21 -12.68 4.98
CA GLY A 65 15.34 -13.59 5.21
C GLY A 65 15.86 -14.14 3.88
N ILE A 66 16.27 -15.41 3.88
CA ILE A 66 16.75 -16.08 2.66
C ILE A 66 15.61 -16.21 1.65
N GLY A 67 15.75 -15.52 0.51
CA GLY A 67 14.80 -15.54 -0.58
C GLY A 67 15.02 -16.70 -1.54
N ILE A 68 14.32 -17.82 -1.34
CA ILE A 68 14.50 -19.02 -2.15
C ILE A 68 14.17 -18.78 -3.64
N ASN A 69 13.11 -18.02 -3.91
CA ASN A 69 12.72 -17.68 -5.28
C ASN A 69 12.28 -16.20 -5.35
N PRO A 70 13.18 -15.30 -5.81
CA PRO A 70 12.88 -13.87 -5.90
C PRO A 70 11.65 -13.53 -6.74
N ASN A 71 11.42 -14.25 -7.85
CA ASN A 71 10.25 -13.99 -8.70
C ASN A 71 8.94 -14.29 -7.97
N THR A 72 8.90 -15.35 -7.15
CA THR A 72 7.72 -15.68 -6.34
C THR A 72 7.52 -14.64 -5.23
N ILE A 73 8.59 -14.16 -4.60
CA ILE A 73 8.53 -13.11 -3.59
C ILE A 73 7.95 -11.82 -4.20
N GLU A 74 8.44 -11.43 -5.37
CA GLU A 74 7.94 -10.27 -6.11
C GLU A 74 6.45 -10.42 -6.45
N ALA A 75 6.04 -11.54 -7.03
CA ALA A 75 4.65 -11.82 -7.39
C ALA A 75 3.73 -11.76 -6.15
N GLN A 76 4.14 -12.33 -5.02
CA GLN A 76 3.39 -12.28 -3.77
C GLN A 76 3.29 -10.85 -3.22
N ALA A 77 4.37 -10.08 -3.25
CA ALA A 77 4.37 -8.70 -2.81
C ALA A 77 3.44 -7.83 -3.68
N GLN A 78 3.51 -7.97 -5.01
CA GLN A 78 2.62 -7.27 -5.95
C GLN A 78 1.15 -7.63 -5.71
N SER A 79 0.84 -8.92 -5.58
CA SER A 79 -0.51 -9.40 -5.30
C SER A 79 -1.05 -8.81 -3.99
N ALA A 80 -0.29 -8.90 -2.90
CA ALA A 80 -0.67 -8.40 -1.60
C ALA A 80 -0.92 -6.87 -1.62
N ILE A 81 -0.12 -6.11 -2.37
CA ILE A 81 -0.31 -4.67 -2.58
C ILE A 81 -1.64 -4.39 -3.29
N VAL A 82 -1.97 -5.12 -4.36
CA VAL A 82 -3.23 -4.95 -5.11
C VAL A 82 -4.44 -5.26 -4.23
N TYR A 83 -4.38 -6.31 -3.41
CA TYR A 83 -5.42 -6.61 -2.43
C TYR A 83 -5.57 -5.51 -1.37
N GLY A 84 -4.44 -5.01 -0.84
CA GLY A 84 -4.44 -3.88 0.09
C GLY A 84 -5.02 -2.61 -0.51
N LEU A 85 -4.73 -2.30 -1.77
CA LEU A 85 -5.31 -1.17 -2.50
C LEU A 85 -6.82 -1.31 -2.65
N THR A 86 -7.32 -2.50 -2.97
CA THR A 86 -8.75 -2.77 -3.04
C THR A 86 -9.44 -2.44 -1.71
N ALA A 87 -8.88 -2.90 -0.60
CA ALA A 87 -9.43 -2.64 0.73
C ALA A 87 -9.42 -1.16 1.10
N VAL A 88 -8.35 -0.43 0.75
CA VAL A 88 -8.22 1.00 1.06
C VAL A 88 -9.18 1.85 0.24
N LEU A 89 -9.25 1.60 -1.08
CA LEU A 89 -9.94 2.49 -2.01
C LEU A 89 -11.44 2.17 -2.12
N TYR A 90 -11.82 0.90 -2.06
CA TYR A 90 -13.15 0.44 -2.45
C TYR A 90 -13.82 -0.54 -1.49
N GLY A 91 -13.03 -1.30 -0.71
CA GLY A 91 -13.55 -2.42 0.07
C GLY A 91 -14.50 -1.96 1.16
N GLU A 92 -15.80 -2.12 0.93
CA GLU A 92 -16.84 -1.82 1.91
C GLU A 92 -17.80 -3.00 2.01
N ILE A 93 -18.01 -3.46 3.24
CA ILE A 93 -19.00 -4.46 3.59
C ILE A 93 -19.99 -3.83 4.56
N THR A 94 -21.27 -3.83 4.19
CA THR A 94 -22.37 -3.30 4.99
C THR A 94 -23.29 -4.41 5.46
N LEU A 95 -23.88 -4.23 6.63
CA LEU A 95 -24.80 -5.19 7.23
C LEU A 95 -26.19 -4.57 7.33
N LYS A 96 -27.19 -5.31 6.85
CA LYS A 96 -28.60 -4.96 6.99
C LYS A 96 -29.36 -6.18 7.53
N ASP A 97 -30.11 -5.99 8.61
CA ASP A 97 -30.92 -7.02 9.25
C ASP A 97 -30.12 -8.32 9.54
N GLY A 98 -28.85 -8.16 9.99
CA GLY A 98 -27.93 -9.25 10.32
C GLY A 98 -27.34 -9.99 9.11
N ARG A 99 -27.50 -9.45 7.90
CA ARG A 99 -26.93 -10.02 6.66
C ARG A 99 -26.01 -9.05 5.95
N VAL A 100 -25.00 -9.59 5.28
CA VAL A 100 -24.12 -8.82 4.39
C VAL A 100 -24.91 -8.38 3.15
N GLU A 101 -24.85 -7.10 2.78
CA GLU A 101 -25.53 -6.57 1.59
C GLU A 101 -24.79 -6.90 0.31
N GLN A 102 -23.44 -6.92 0.35
CA GLN A 102 -22.61 -7.28 -0.80
C GLN A 102 -22.60 -8.80 -0.98
N SER A 103 -22.95 -9.26 -2.17
CA SER A 103 -23.13 -10.70 -2.44
C SER A 103 -22.21 -11.24 -3.54
N ASN A 104 -21.74 -10.41 -4.47
CA ASN A 104 -20.92 -10.84 -5.59
C ASN A 104 -20.13 -9.65 -6.19
N PHE A 105 -19.40 -9.90 -7.28
CA PHE A 105 -18.56 -8.90 -7.97
C PHE A 105 -19.33 -7.73 -8.60
N ASP A 106 -20.63 -7.81 -8.74
CA ASP A 106 -21.49 -6.71 -9.22
C ASP A 106 -21.68 -5.62 -8.17
N ASN A 107 -21.69 -5.98 -6.89
CA ASN A 107 -21.91 -5.05 -5.78
C ASN A 107 -20.77 -5.02 -4.72
N TYR A 108 -19.67 -5.75 -4.96
CA TYR A 108 -18.42 -5.63 -4.24
C TYR A 108 -17.31 -5.19 -5.19
N ARG A 109 -16.93 -3.91 -5.13
CA ARG A 109 -15.93 -3.33 -6.02
C ARG A 109 -14.52 -3.78 -5.62
N ALA A 110 -13.80 -4.39 -6.59
CA ALA A 110 -12.37 -4.65 -6.50
C ALA A 110 -11.60 -3.72 -7.46
N LEU A 111 -10.31 -3.52 -7.18
CA LEU A 111 -9.40 -2.78 -8.07
C LEU A 111 -9.36 -3.45 -9.46
N ARG A 112 -9.46 -2.65 -10.52
CA ARG A 112 -9.41 -3.13 -11.90
C ARG A 112 -7.98 -3.06 -12.43
N ILE A 113 -7.68 -3.86 -13.45
CA ILE A 113 -6.32 -3.97 -14.02
C ILE A 113 -5.77 -2.61 -14.49
N ASN A 114 -6.61 -1.75 -15.02
CA ASN A 114 -6.25 -0.40 -15.48
C ASN A 114 -6.11 0.64 -14.34
N GLU A 115 -6.43 0.27 -13.12
CA GLU A 115 -6.30 1.11 -11.92
C GLU A 115 -5.03 0.75 -11.11
N ILE A 116 -4.36 -0.35 -11.47
CA ILE A 116 -3.15 -0.80 -10.76
C ILE A 116 -2.02 0.21 -11.02
N PRO A 117 -1.40 0.76 -9.95
CA PRO A 117 -0.27 1.68 -10.09
C PRO A 117 0.99 0.95 -10.55
N ALA A 118 2.04 1.71 -10.89
CA ALA A 118 3.38 1.15 -10.97
C ALA A 118 3.79 0.58 -9.60
N ILE A 119 4.27 -0.67 -9.56
CA ILE A 119 4.70 -1.34 -8.33
C ILE A 119 6.13 -1.81 -8.52
N ASP A 120 7.06 -1.26 -7.72
CA ASP A 120 8.48 -1.61 -7.74
C ASP A 120 8.82 -2.37 -6.45
N ILE A 121 9.33 -3.59 -6.59
CA ILE A 121 9.72 -4.44 -5.46
C ILE A 121 11.24 -4.53 -5.37
N HIS A 122 11.78 -4.31 -4.18
CA HIS A 122 13.20 -4.41 -3.86
C HIS A 122 13.39 -5.40 -2.71
N ILE A 123 14.11 -6.48 -2.97
CA ILE A 123 14.34 -7.56 -2.00
C ILE A 123 15.69 -7.38 -1.34
N ILE A 124 15.73 -7.46 -0.01
CA ILE A 124 16.95 -7.53 0.80
C ILE A 124 17.18 -9.00 1.16
N ASP A 125 18.32 -9.54 0.78
CA ASP A 125 18.80 -10.84 1.29
C ASP A 125 19.59 -10.60 2.56
N SER A 126 18.95 -10.79 3.71
CA SER A 126 19.61 -10.61 5.02
C SER A 126 20.31 -11.86 5.53
N GLY A 127 20.16 -13.01 4.87
CA GLY A 127 20.68 -14.29 5.34
C GLY A 127 19.97 -14.85 6.58
N GLU A 128 18.91 -14.19 7.06
CA GLU A 128 18.13 -14.64 8.20
C GLU A 128 17.21 -15.81 7.82
N ALA A 129 16.64 -16.50 8.81
CA ALA A 129 15.65 -17.55 8.56
C ALA A 129 14.48 -17.04 7.73
N PRO A 130 13.96 -17.84 6.78
CA PRO A 130 12.85 -17.41 5.91
C PRO A 130 11.60 -17.01 6.70
N GLY A 131 11.06 -15.83 6.40
CA GLY A 131 9.77 -15.33 6.88
C GLY A 131 8.64 -15.59 5.90
N GLY A 132 7.41 -15.38 6.35
CA GLY A 132 6.21 -15.50 5.49
C GLY A 132 6.10 -14.37 4.48
N MET A 133 5.73 -14.68 3.23
CA MET A 133 5.56 -13.71 2.13
C MET A 133 4.18 -13.74 1.46
N GLY A 134 3.25 -14.54 1.98
CA GLY A 134 1.91 -14.62 1.40
C GLY A 134 1.13 -13.30 1.48
N GLU A 135 1.13 -12.65 2.65
CA GLU A 135 0.23 -11.50 2.92
C GLU A 135 0.90 -10.23 3.49
N PRO A 136 2.19 -10.21 3.87
CA PRO A 136 2.76 -9.03 4.55
C PRO A 136 2.57 -7.72 3.80
N GLY A 137 2.55 -7.75 2.46
CA GLY A 137 2.35 -6.58 1.61
C GLY A 137 1.02 -5.87 1.84
N THR A 138 -0.03 -6.59 2.19
CA THR A 138 -1.37 -6.03 2.41
C THR A 138 -1.40 -5.07 3.60
N CYS A 139 -0.70 -5.41 4.70
CA CYS A 139 -0.74 -4.63 5.94
C CYS A 139 -0.08 -3.25 5.81
N ALA A 140 0.91 -3.10 4.93
CA ALA A 140 1.66 -1.86 4.76
C ALA A 140 0.95 -0.84 3.85
N VAL A 141 0.04 -1.28 2.98
CA VAL A 141 -0.66 -0.41 2.00
C VAL A 141 -1.53 0.65 2.67
N PRO A 142 -2.46 0.32 3.59
CA PRO A 142 -3.39 1.30 4.14
C PRO A 142 -2.70 2.50 4.80
N PRO A 143 -1.72 2.32 5.70
CA PRO A 143 -1.04 3.46 6.31
C PRO A 143 -0.17 4.24 5.32
N ALA A 144 0.46 3.59 4.32
CA ALA A 144 1.21 4.29 3.29
C ALA A 144 0.30 5.22 2.47
N ILE A 145 -0.84 4.71 1.99
CA ILE A 145 -1.81 5.50 1.20
C ILE A 145 -2.41 6.64 2.03
N THR A 146 -2.88 6.37 3.26
CA THR A 146 -3.51 7.43 4.08
C THR A 146 -2.51 8.51 4.50
N ASN A 147 -1.23 8.16 4.71
CA ASN A 147 -0.17 9.13 4.94
C ASN A 147 0.15 9.94 3.68
N ALA A 148 0.14 9.32 2.49
CA ALA A 148 0.34 10.02 1.22
C ALA A 148 -0.79 11.03 0.94
N ILE A 149 -2.05 10.64 1.19
CA ILE A 149 -3.21 11.53 1.06
C ILE A 149 -3.07 12.72 2.04
N PHE A 150 -2.66 12.46 3.29
CA PHE A 150 -2.42 13.53 4.25
C PHE A 150 -1.33 14.50 3.78
N ALA A 151 -0.23 13.98 3.22
CA ALA A 151 0.84 14.81 2.68
C ALA A 151 0.38 15.65 1.47
N ALA A 152 -0.54 15.14 0.65
CA ALA A 152 -1.09 15.85 -0.50
C ALA A 152 -2.13 16.92 -0.13
N THR A 153 -2.95 16.68 0.91
CA THR A 153 -4.18 17.45 1.18
C THR A 153 -4.25 18.10 2.56
N GLY A 154 -3.44 17.64 3.53
CA GLY A 154 -3.57 18.00 4.95
C GLY A 154 -4.75 17.29 5.66
N VAL A 155 -5.56 16.49 4.97
CA VAL A 155 -6.71 15.80 5.56
C VAL A 155 -6.31 14.43 6.08
N ARG A 156 -6.56 14.19 7.38
CA ARG A 156 -6.24 12.90 8.03
C ARG A 156 -7.43 11.97 8.00
N LEU A 157 -7.32 10.90 7.20
CA LEU A 157 -8.31 9.82 7.13
C LEU A 157 -8.00 8.75 8.17
N ARG A 158 -9.05 8.26 8.87
CA ARG A 158 -8.93 7.23 9.93
C ARG A 158 -9.97 6.11 9.78
N LYS A 159 -10.68 6.09 8.67
CA LYS A 159 -11.65 5.03 8.30
C LYS A 159 -11.29 4.53 6.91
N LEU A 160 -11.43 3.23 6.68
CA LEU A 160 -11.36 2.54 5.40
C LEU A 160 -12.77 1.96 5.09
N SER A 161 -13.17 1.85 3.85
CA SER A 161 -12.52 2.46 2.68
C SER A 161 -12.45 3.99 2.82
N ILE A 162 -11.57 4.62 2.03
CA ILE A 162 -11.40 6.07 2.15
C ILE A 162 -12.66 6.82 1.67
N ASP A 163 -13.07 7.81 2.44
CA ASP A 163 -14.17 8.72 2.09
C ASP A 163 -13.60 9.91 1.31
N THR A 164 -13.67 9.83 -0.02
CA THR A 164 -13.15 10.86 -0.93
C THR A 164 -13.93 12.17 -0.86
N SER A 165 -15.18 12.17 -0.33
CA SER A 165 -15.96 13.40 -0.16
C SER A 165 -15.30 14.41 0.79
N LYS A 166 -14.47 13.92 1.73
CA LYS A 166 -13.70 14.73 2.67
C LYS A 166 -12.47 15.39 2.05
N LEU A 167 -12.10 15.02 0.84
CA LEU A 167 -10.89 15.48 0.15
C LEU A 167 -11.17 16.60 -0.87
N LYS A 168 -12.42 16.94 -1.07
CA LYS A 168 -12.83 18.04 -1.98
C LYS A 168 -12.30 19.37 -1.47
N ALA A 169 -11.67 20.16 -2.37
CA ALA A 169 -11.11 21.47 -2.08
C ALA A 169 -12.12 22.59 -2.35
#